data_dd82662c92f6dcfbff1b70785a8f3e66
#
_entry.id   dd82662c92f6dcfbff1b70785a8f3e66
#
_cell.length_a   1.000
_cell.length_b   1.000
_cell.length_c   1.000
_cell.angle_alpha   90.00
_cell.angle_beta   90.00
_cell.angle_gamma   90.00
#
_symmetry.space_group_name_H-M   'P 1'
#
loop_
_entity.id
_entity.type
_entity.pdbx_description
1 polymer ?
#
loop_
_entity_poly.entity_id
_entity_poly.type
_entity_poly.pdbx_seq_one_letter_code
_entity_poly.pdbx_strand_id
1 'polypeptide(L)'
;SRTAAEGSALSMDLDGDGSTVNGTTYLELDDNERNLMKFCKENFKHTIVLLNTSSAMEIGFLDSEEYNVEACLWIGHPGDAGLVGVGKLITGAVNPSGRLVDTWAYDLSTNPTFYNMDNNRYANGQDADNNTFYQYEEGIYVGYRFFETADAEGYFDSPAFTGHAFKNGTAAGYEQVVQFPFGFGLSYTTFEQKIIDSDVKLDAHEQNAVTVRVTNTGSVGGKEVVQLYMDAPYQSDTEHFGIQGRGLEKSKVT
;
A
#
# COMPACT_ATOMS: atom_id res chain seq x y z
N SER A 1 15.31 9.68 -0.84
CA SER A 1 14.18 10.53 -1.19
C SER A 1 13.77 10.24 -2.63
N ARG A 2 12.52 9.91 -2.85
CA ARG A 2 11.98 9.59 -4.17
C ARG A 2 10.82 10.51 -4.48
N THR A 3 10.91 11.21 -5.57
CA THR A 3 9.88 12.16 -6.01
C THR A 3 9.20 11.65 -7.26
N ALA A 4 7.86 11.57 -7.22
CA ALA A 4 7.08 11.57 -8.44
C ALA A 4 7.00 12.99 -8.96
N ALA A 5 7.34 13.21 -10.24
CA ALA A 5 7.11 14.50 -10.85
C ALA A 5 5.65 14.58 -11.29
N GLU A 6 4.97 15.68 -10.92
CA GLU A 6 3.63 15.95 -11.43
C GLU A 6 3.66 16.05 -12.96
N GLY A 7 2.80 15.30 -13.63
CA GLY A 7 2.68 15.29 -15.08
C GLY A 7 3.74 14.49 -15.85
N SER A 8 4.58 13.71 -15.16
CA SER A 8 5.47 12.76 -15.84
C SER A 8 5.37 11.38 -15.20
N ALA A 9 5.28 10.35 -16.03
CA ALA A 9 5.45 8.98 -15.57
C ALA A 9 6.90 8.79 -15.11
N LEU A 10 7.06 8.11 -13.95
CA LEU A 10 8.39 7.70 -13.51
C LEU A 10 8.83 6.50 -14.33
N SER A 11 10.11 6.49 -14.71
CA SER A 11 10.70 5.26 -15.24
C SER A 11 10.78 4.24 -14.12
N MET A 12 10.30 3.03 -14.36
CA MET A 12 10.47 1.90 -13.47
C MET A 12 11.89 1.30 -13.57
N ASP A 13 12.59 1.62 -14.64
CA ASP A 13 13.97 1.23 -14.92
C ASP A 13 14.92 2.27 -14.32
N LEU A 14 15.55 1.95 -13.21
CA LEU A 14 16.47 2.86 -12.51
C LEU A 14 17.88 2.85 -13.05
N ASP A 15 18.31 1.73 -13.61
CA ASP A 15 19.67 1.59 -14.14
C ASP A 15 19.78 1.94 -15.61
N GLY A 16 18.64 2.13 -16.29
CA GLY A 16 18.58 2.59 -17.68
C GLY A 16 18.95 1.52 -18.70
N ASP A 17 18.93 0.26 -18.30
CA ASP A 17 19.25 -0.87 -19.19
C ASP A 17 18.08 -1.29 -20.10
N GLY A 18 16.91 -0.69 -19.89
CA GLY A 18 15.69 -0.96 -20.65
C GLY A 18 14.90 -2.18 -20.13
N SER A 19 15.26 -2.72 -18.98
CA SER A 19 14.62 -3.87 -18.38
C SER A 19 14.18 -3.60 -16.94
N THR A 20 12.94 -3.94 -16.64
CA THR A 20 12.42 -3.96 -15.26
C THR A 20 12.39 -5.38 -14.67
N VAL A 21 12.87 -6.38 -15.42
CA VAL A 21 12.73 -7.79 -15.05
C VAL A 21 13.88 -8.27 -14.17
N ASN A 22 15.07 -7.71 -14.33
CA ASN A 22 16.26 -8.10 -13.58
C ASN A 22 16.96 -6.92 -12.91
N GLY A 23 16.46 -5.71 -13.09
CA GLY A 23 17.01 -4.48 -12.50
C GLY A 23 16.24 -4.06 -11.25
N THR A 24 16.84 -3.13 -10.51
CA THR A 24 16.17 -2.47 -9.39
C THR A 24 15.12 -1.50 -9.93
N THR A 25 13.89 -1.68 -9.51
CA THR A 25 12.81 -0.76 -9.87
C THR A 25 12.86 0.51 -9.03
N TYR A 26 12.20 1.56 -9.50
CA TYR A 26 12.06 2.80 -8.74
C TYR A 26 11.35 2.60 -7.38
N LEU A 27 10.64 1.52 -7.22
CA LEU A 27 9.87 1.19 -6.02
C LEU A 27 10.66 0.38 -4.98
N GLU A 28 11.90 -0.01 -5.28
CA GLU A 28 12.79 -0.74 -4.39
C GLU A 28 13.92 0.14 -3.87
N LEU A 29 14.68 -0.35 -2.89
CA LEU A 29 15.95 0.27 -2.50
C LEU A 29 16.98 0.09 -3.61
N ASP A 30 17.67 1.17 -3.97
CA ASP A 30 18.85 1.08 -4.81
C ASP A 30 20.09 0.59 -4.04
N ASP A 31 21.17 0.32 -4.73
CA ASP A 31 22.41 -0.20 -4.12
C ASP A 31 23.04 0.77 -3.11
N ASN A 32 22.94 2.07 -3.34
CA ASN A 32 23.46 3.08 -2.40
C ASN A 32 22.63 3.09 -1.11
N GLU A 33 21.30 2.99 -1.24
CA GLU A 33 20.40 2.90 -0.09
C GLU A 33 20.63 1.60 0.70
N ARG A 34 20.79 0.46 0.01
CA ARG A 34 21.14 -0.82 0.64
C ARG A 34 22.48 -0.74 1.39
N ASN A 35 23.50 -0.15 0.77
CA ASN A 35 24.82 0.03 1.40
C ASN A 35 24.74 0.98 2.59
N LEU A 36 23.95 2.05 2.51
CA LEU A 36 23.71 2.96 3.63
C LEU A 36 23.05 2.25 4.82
N MET A 37 22.07 1.40 4.55
CA MET A 37 21.38 0.63 5.59
C MET A 37 22.34 -0.35 6.29
N LYS A 38 23.17 -1.05 5.54
CA LYS A 38 24.22 -1.92 6.08
C LYS A 38 25.21 -1.14 6.95
N PHE A 39 25.67 0.00 6.45
CA PHE A 39 26.56 0.88 7.22
C PHE A 39 25.90 1.35 8.52
N CYS A 40 24.63 1.71 8.50
CA CYS A 40 23.90 2.13 9.69
C CYS A 40 23.83 1.00 10.73
N LYS A 41 23.49 -0.21 10.32
CA LYS A 41 23.48 -1.37 11.20
C LYS A 41 24.82 -1.64 11.88
N GLU A 42 25.90 -1.51 11.14
CA GLU A 42 27.26 -1.81 11.65
C GLU A 42 27.78 -0.74 12.62
N ASN A 43 27.35 0.52 12.45
CA ASN A 43 27.96 1.65 13.14
C ASN A 43 27.04 2.32 14.17
N PHE A 44 25.75 2.04 14.17
CA PHE A 44 24.79 2.68 15.08
C PHE A 44 23.97 1.63 15.83
N LYS A 45 23.67 1.96 17.10
CA LYS A 45 22.87 1.08 17.95
C LYS A 45 21.39 1.07 17.55
N HIS A 46 20.88 2.19 17.09
CA HIS A 46 19.48 2.38 16.73
C HIS A 46 19.36 2.96 15.34
N THR A 47 18.49 2.39 14.52
CA THR A 47 18.22 2.85 13.15
C THR A 47 16.74 3.14 12.98
N ILE A 48 16.41 4.38 12.64
CA ILE A 48 15.07 4.83 12.29
C ILE A 48 15.08 5.23 10.82
N VAL A 49 14.20 4.67 10.03
CA VAL A 49 14.07 5.00 8.61
C VAL A 49 12.98 6.05 8.41
N LEU A 50 13.29 7.08 7.64
CA LEU A 50 12.35 8.09 7.19
C LEU A 50 12.14 7.93 5.68
N LEU A 51 10.96 7.47 5.30
CA LEU A 51 10.59 7.33 3.89
C LEU A 51 10.04 8.65 3.37
N ASN A 52 10.84 9.33 2.55
CA ASN A 52 10.44 10.53 1.85
C ASN A 52 10.11 10.17 0.39
N THR A 53 8.94 9.61 0.20
CA THR A 53 8.40 9.18 -1.10
C THR A 53 6.94 9.60 -1.21
N SER A 54 6.49 9.90 -2.43
CA SER A 54 5.09 10.23 -2.72
C SER A 54 4.21 9.01 -2.93
N SER A 55 4.81 7.86 -3.19
CA SER A 55 4.13 6.60 -3.47
C SER A 55 4.54 5.50 -2.51
N ALA A 56 3.77 4.43 -2.47
CA ALA A 56 4.21 3.18 -1.87
C ALA A 56 5.50 2.69 -2.54
N MET A 57 6.30 1.96 -1.81
CA MET A 57 7.49 1.27 -2.30
C MET A 57 7.65 -0.06 -1.56
N GLU A 58 8.51 -0.92 -2.08
CA GLU A 58 8.78 -2.20 -1.47
C GLU A 58 9.70 -2.02 -0.27
N ILE A 59 9.13 -2.23 0.91
CA ILE A 59 9.84 -2.02 2.18
C ILE A 59 10.00 -3.31 2.99
N GLY A 60 9.99 -4.45 2.32
CA GLY A 60 10.26 -5.75 2.93
C GLY A 60 11.57 -5.81 3.72
N PHE A 61 12.51 -4.91 3.41
CA PHE A 61 13.76 -4.77 4.16
C PHE A 61 13.56 -4.40 5.64
N LEU A 62 12.40 -3.85 6.03
CA LEU A 62 12.09 -3.56 7.44
C LEU A 62 11.97 -4.83 8.29
N ASP A 63 11.61 -5.94 7.69
CA ASP A 63 11.49 -7.24 8.34
C ASP A 63 12.81 -8.01 8.32
N SER A 64 13.83 -7.48 7.65
CA SER A 64 15.10 -8.17 7.46
C SER A 64 16.07 -7.92 8.63
N GLU A 65 16.58 -9.00 9.20
CA GLU A 65 17.68 -8.93 10.17
C GLU A 65 18.97 -8.35 9.58
N GLU A 66 19.09 -8.31 8.25
CA GLU A 66 20.23 -7.72 7.55
C GLU A 66 20.43 -6.25 7.88
N TYR A 67 19.33 -5.50 8.09
CA TYR A 67 19.36 -4.05 8.29
C TYR A 67 19.04 -3.62 9.72
N ASN A 68 18.33 -4.44 10.49
CA ASN A 68 17.95 -4.18 11.88
C ASN A 68 17.30 -2.81 12.09
N VAL A 69 16.23 -2.53 11.35
CA VAL A 69 15.46 -1.29 11.46
C VAL A 69 14.49 -1.40 12.63
N GLU A 70 14.56 -0.46 13.57
CA GLU A 70 13.71 -0.47 14.76
C GLU A 70 12.41 0.32 14.58
N ALA A 71 12.41 1.31 13.70
CA ALA A 71 11.23 2.12 13.40
C ALA A 71 11.29 2.69 11.99
N CYS A 72 10.13 2.89 11.40
CA CYS A 72 9.98 3.53 10.11
C CYS A 72 8.85 4.56 10.15
N LEU A 73 9.06 5.71 9.54
CA LEU A 73 8.05 6.74 9.34
C LEU A 73 7.95 7.08 7.85
N TRP A 74 6.78 6.92 7.29
CA TRP A 74 6.48 7.49 5.98
C TRP A 74 6.08 8.95 6.17
N ILE A 75 6.96 9.86 5.74
CA ILE A 75 6.79 11.30 5.93
C ILE A 75 6.21 12.02 4.72
N GLY A 76 6.05 11.31 3.59
CA GLY A 76 5.59 11.90 2.33
C GLY A 76 6.52 13.01 1.87
N HIS A 77 5.96 14.12 1.41
CA HIS A 77 6.68 15.32 1.03
C HIS A 77 6.40 16.46 2.03
N PRO A 78 7.12 16.52 3.14
CA PRO A 78 6.82 17.47 4.22
C PRO A 78 7.13 18.92 3.85
N GLY A 79 7.86 19.17 2.77
CA GLY A 79 8.39 20.49 2.43
C GLY A 79 9.35 21.02 3.51
N ASP A 80 9.76 22.27 3.38
CA ASP A 80 10.77 22.85 4.27
C ASP A 80 10.26 23.00 5.72
N ALA A 81 9.02 23.41 5.90
CA ALA A 81 8.43 23.64 7.22
C ALA A 81 7.97 22.35 7.91
N GLY A 82 7.61 21.33 7.16
CA GLY A 82 7.09 20.07 7.70
C GLY A 82 8.13 19.24 8.44
N LEU A 83 9.43 19.42 8.17
CA LEU A 83 10.51 18.72 8.86
C LEU A 83 10.52 18.99 10.37
N VAL A 84 10.04 20.15 10.81
CA VAL A 84 9.85 20.41 12.24
C VAL A 84 8.84 19.46 12.88
N GLY A 85 7.80 19.08 12.12
CA GLY A 85 6.82 18.07 12.55
C GLY A 85 7.44 16.70 12.70
N VAL A 86 8.29 16.30 11.76
CA VAL A 86 9.02 15.02 11.81
C VAL A 86 9.89 14.93 13.07
N GLY A 87 10.63 15.99 13.37
CA GLY A 87 11.44 16.06 14.62
C GLY A 87 10.59 15.90 15.88
N LYS A 88 9.40 16.50 15.92
CA LYS A 88 8.46 16.34 17.05
C LYS A 88 7.92 14.93 17.20
N LEU A 89 7.68 14.23 16.09
CA LEU A 89 7.26 12.83 16.10
C LEU A 89 8.37 11.95 16.67
N ILE A 90 9.59 12.05 16.15
CA ILE A 90 10.72 11.23 16.59
C ILE A 90 11.02 11.44 18.08
N THR A 91 10.91 12.66 18.57
CA THR A 91 11.17 12.98 19.99
C THR A 91 10.00 12.67 20.92
N GLY A 92 8.86 12.23 20.40
CA GLY A 92 7.66 11.95 21.18
C GLY A 92 6.92 13.22 21.65
N ALA A 93 7.32 14.42 21.19
CA ALA A 93 6.62 15.66 21.51
C ALA A 93 5.22 15.73 20.90
N VAL A 94 5.00 14.97 19.81
CA VAL A 94 3.71 14.79 19.15
C VAL A 94 3.53 13.31 18.89
N ASN A 95 2.33 12.81 19.16
CA ASN A 95 1.98 11.43 18.88
C ASN A 95 1.55 11.26 17.40
N PRO A 96 2.12 10.30 16.63
CA PRO A 96 1.69 10.03 15.28
C PRO A 96 0.24 9.53 15.26
N SER A 97 -0.50 9.94 14.24
CA SER A 97 -1.90 9.54 14.04
C SER A 97 -2.23 9.24 12.58
N GLY A 98 -1.22 9.28 11.72
CA GLY A 98 -1.38 8.94 10.30
C GLY A 98 -1.71 7.47 10.11
N ARG A 99 -2.49 7.19 9.08
CA ARG A 99 -2.79 5.84 8.61
C ARG A 99 -2.45 5.75 7.13
N LEU A 100 -1.98 4.59 6.70
CA LEU A 100 -1.70 4.35 5.29
C LEU A 100 -3.00 4.47 4.48
N VAL A 101 -2.89 5.14 3.36
CA VAL A 101 -3.99 5.35 2.41
C VAL A 101 -3.90 4.39 1.23
N ASP A 102 -2.97 3.46 1.30
CA ASP A 102 -2.73 2.42 0.31
C ASP A 102 -2.31 1.12 1.00
N THR A 103 -2.40 0.01 0.27
CA THR A 103 -1.88 -1.28 0.70
C THR A 103 -0.42 -1.39 0.24
N TRP A 104 0.46 -1.71 1.16
CA TRP A 104 1.89 -1.89 0.89
C TRP A 104 2.21 -3.38 0.85
N ALA A 105 2.49 -3.88 -0.35
CA ALA A 105 2.87 -5.26 -0.58
C ALA A 105 4.39 -5.44 -0.50
N TYR A 106 4.83 -6.67 -0.24
CA TYR A 106 6.25 -7.05 -0.32
C TYR A 106 6.80 -6.94 -1.74
N ASP A 107 5.94 -7.18 -2.73
CA ASP A 107 6.22 -7.07 -4.16
C ASP A 107 5.04 -6.33 -4.80
N LEU A 108 5.28 -5.12 -5.27
CA LEU A 108 4.24 -4.27 -5.86
C LEU A 108 3.78 -4.77 -7.23
N SER A 109 4.54 -5.65 -7.88
CA SER A 109 4.10 -6.33 -9.11
C SER A 109 2.92 -7.28 -8.89
N THR A 110 2.61 -7.60 -7.64
CA THR A 110 1.38 -8.33 -7.27
C THR A 110 0.11 -7.53 -7.52
N ASN A 111 0.21 -6.20 -7.55
CA ASN A 111 -0.91 -5.31 -7.80
C ASN A 111 -1.21 -5.26 -9.31
N PRO A 112 -2.45 -5.51 -9.74
CA PRO A 112 -2.80 -5.47 -11.17
C PRO A 112 -2.51 -4.12 -11.83
N THR A 113 -2.54 -3.02 -11.08
CA THR A 113 -2.21 -1.69 -11.61
C THR A 113 -0.74 -1.52 -11.97
N PHE A 114 0.15 -2.36 -11.45
CA PHE A 114 1.59 -2.28 -11.73
C PHE A 114 1.89 -2.38 -13.23
N TYR A 115 1.21 -3.28 -13.92
CA TYR A 115 1.42 -3.52 -15.35
C TYR A 115 0.79 -2.46 -16.25
N ASN A 116 -0.03 -1.57 -15.69
CA ASN A 116 -0.62 -0.43 -16.38
C ASN A 116 0.21 0.87 -16.22
N MET A 117 1.36 0.79 -15.58
CA MET A 117 2.25 1.93 -15.25
C MET A 117 3.38 2.11 -16.27
N ASP A 118 3.13 1.92 -17.53
CA ASP A 118 4.11 2.19 -18.60
C ASP A 118 3.75 3.49 -19.36
N ASN A 119 4.49 3.75 -20.40
CA ASN A 119 4.32 4.90 -21.30
C ASN A 119 2.95 4.93 -22.02
N ASN A 120 2.11 3.91 -21.78
CA ASN A 120 0.75 3.76 -22.31
C ASN A 120 0.66 3.83 -23.85
N ARG A 121 1.74 3.45 -24.53
CA ARG A 121 1.81 3.35 -25.98
C ARG A 121 1.51 1.93 -26.39
N TYR A 122 0.41 1.76 -27.07
CA TYR A 122 -0.04 0.46 -27.55
C TYR A 122 0.31 0.30 -29.03
N ALA A 123 0.85 -0.87 -29.40
CA ALA A 123 1.26 -1.16 -30.78
C ALA A 123 0.08 -1.13 -31.79
N ASN A 124 -1.13 -1.30 -31.29
CA ASN A 124 -2.37 -1.22 -32.08
C ASN A 124 -3.07 0.16 -31.97
N GLY A 125 -2.45 1.14 -31.37
CA GLY A 125 -2.94 2.53 -31.36
C GLY A 125 -3.06 3.04 -32.81
N GLN A 126 -4.25 3.55 -33.17
CA GLN A 126 -4.58 3.86 -34.56
C GLN A 126 -4.12 5.23 -35.04
N ASP A 127 -3.50 6.05 -34.20
CA ASP A 127 -3.11 7.41 -34.55
C ASP A 127 -1.61 7.59 -34.73
N ALA A 128 -1.25 8.28 -35.81
CA ALA A 128 0.11 8.64 -36.14
C ALA A 128 0.77 9.59 -35.10
N ASP A 129 -0.02 10.16 -34.19
CA ASP A 129 0.39 11.18 -33.22
C ASP A 129 0.72 10.64 -31.82
N ASN A 130 1.12 9.37 -31.67
CA ASN A 130 1.47 8.76 -30.38
C ASN A 130 0.30 8.65 -29.40
N ASN A 131 -0.83 8.18 -29.82
CA ASN A 131 -1.97 7.99 -28.93
C ASN A 131 -1.65 7.03 -27.80
N THR A 132 -1.44 7.64 -26.65
CA THR A 132 -1.40 6.95 -25.37
C THR A 132 -2.83 6.85 -24.83
N PHE A 133 -3.22 5.69 -24.35
CA PHE A 133 -4.47 5.53 -23.62
C PHE A 133 -4.28 4.64 -22.41
N TYR A 134 -5.14 4.79 -21.42
CA TYR A 134 -5.15 3.92 -20.26
C TYR A 134 -6.26 2.90 -20.42
N GLN A 135 -5.93 1.64 -20.20
CA GLN A 135 -6.89 0.56 -20.14
C GLN A 135 -6.99 0.08 -18.71
N TYR A 136 -8.10 0.40 -18.05
CA TYR A 136 -8.36 0.02 -16.66
C TYR A 136 -8.86 -1.43 -16.61
N GLU A 137 -7.97 -2.39 -16.89
CA GLU A 137 -8.30 -3.82 -16.90
C GLU A 137 -8.67 -4.34 -15.50
N GLU A 138 -8.11 -3.73 -14.47
CA GLU A 138 -8.36 -4.04 -13.07
C GLU A 138 -9.78 -3.63 -12.60
N GLY A 139 -10.46 -2.76 -13.30
CA GLY A 139 -11.79 -2.29 -12.93
C GLY A 139 -11.82 -1.67 -11.53
N ILE A 140 -12.65 -2.21 -10.64
CA ILE A 140 -12.75 -1.74 -9.25
C ILE A 140 -11.67 -2.31 -8.32
N TYR A 141 -10.89 -3.28 -8.79
CA TYR A 141 -9.92 -4.02 -7.98
C TYR A 141 -8.59 -3.28 -7.91
N VAL A 142 -8.59 -2.17 -7.20
CA VAL A 142 -7.43 -1.30 -6.99
C VAL A 142 -7.13 -1.21 -5.48
N GLY A 143 -5.85 -1.29 -5.10
CA GLY A 143 -5.42 -1.19 -3.72
C GLY A 143 -6.04 -2.29 -2.84
N TYR A 144 -6.53 -1.94 -1.66
CA TYR A 144 -7.08 -2.91 -0.70
C TYR A 144 -8.23 -3.75 -1.28
N ARG A 145 -9.02 -3.20 -2.18
CA ARG A 145 -10.12 -3.95 -2.82
C ARG A 145 -9.61 -5.14 -3.62
N PHE A 146 -8.44 -5.02 -4.24
CA PHE A 146 -7.80 -6.16 -4.90
C PHE A 146 -7.28 -7.15 -3.85
N PHE A 147 -6.44 -6.70 -2.92
CA PHE A 147 -5.75 -7.59 -2.01
C PHE A 147 -6.71 -8.37 -1.09
N GLU A 148 -7.72 -7.69 -0.55
CA GLU A 148 -8.74 -8.33 0.30
C GLU A 148 -9.61 -9.33 -0.48
N THR A 149 -9.97 -8.98 -1.72
CA THR A 149 -10.76 -9.89 -2.56
C THR A 149 -9.92 -11.10 -3.00
N ALA A 150 -8.67 -10.88 -3.39
CA ALA A 150 -7.77 -11.95 -3.81
C ALA A 150 -7.52 -12.96 -2.69
N ASP A 151 -7.39 -12.49 -1.44
CA ASP A 151 -7.29 -13.35 -0.26
C ASP A 151 -8.57 -14.16 -0.04
N ALA A 152 -9.71 -13.47 -0.05
CA ALA A 152 -11.02 -14.12 0.16
C ALA A 152 -11.32 -15.21 -0.87
N GLU A 153 -10.81 -15.06 -2.08
CA GLU A 153 -10.96 -16.03 -3.18
C GLU A 153 -9.83 -17.09 -3.23
N GLY A 154 -8.89 -17.06 -2.29
CA GLY A 154 -7.76 -17.98 -2.26
C GLY A 154 -6.79 -17.80 -3.43
N TYR A 155 -6.78 -16.61 -4.06
CA TYR A 155 -5.95 -16.35 -5.23
C TYR A 155 -4.46 -16.42 -4.91
N PHE A 156 -4.06 -15.95 -3.74
CA PHE A 156 -2.67 -15.96 -3.30
C PHE A 156 -2.13 -17.37 -3.05
N ASP A 157 -3.01 -18.34 -2.80
CA ASP A 157 -2.65 -19.75 -2.64
C ASP A 157 -2.63 -20.52 -3.98
N SER A 158 -3.01 -19.86 -5.06
CA SER A 158 -3.12 -20.50 -6.37
C SER A 158 -1.77 -20.62 -7.09
N PRO A 159 -1.56 -21.67 -7.91
CA PRO A 159 -0.36 -21.78 -8.74
C PRO A 159 -0.17 -20.65 -9.76
N ALA A 160 -1.22 -19.89 -10.03
CA ALA A 160 -1.16 -18.72 -10.93
C ALA A 160 -0.44 -17.53 -10.27
N PHE A 161 -0.32 -17.55 -8.95
CA PHE A 161 0.34 -16.50 -8.16
C PHE A 161 1.76 -16.96 -7.75
N THR A 162 2.59 -17.24 -8.73
CA THR A 162 3.97 -17.70 -8.54
C THR A 162 4.95 -16.69 -9.11
N GLY A 163 6.16 -16.64 -8.55
CA GLY A 163 7.25 -15.79 -9.06
C GLY A 163 7.35 -14.41 -8.42
N HIS A 164 6.47 -14.07 -7.48
CA HIS A 164 6.54 -12.83 -6.72
C HIS A 164 7.40 -12.98 -5.45
N ALA A 165 7.94 -11.88 -4.97
CA ALA A 165 8.61 -11.85 -3.67
C ALA A 165 7.57 -11.83 -2.53
N PHE A 166 7.83 -12.66 -1.52
CA PHE A 166 6.97 -12.77 -0.34
C PHE A 166 7.83 -12.70 0.91
N LYS A 167 7.19 -12.46 2.04
CA LYS A 167 7.84 -12.34 3.34
C LYS A 167 8.87 -13.45 3.61
N ASN A 168 8.53 -14.69 3.30
CA ASN A 168 9.39 -15.86 3.54
C ASN A 168 9.63 -16.72 2.29
N GLY A 169 9.47 -16.16 1.12
CA GLY A 169 9.76 -16.83 -0.16
C GLY A 169 8.72 -17.86 -0.60
N THR A 170 7.61 -17.98 0.10
CA THR A 170 6.49 -18.87 -0.27
C THR A 170 5.19 -18.11 -0.28
N ALA A 171 4.45 -18.19 -1.37
CA ALA A 171 3.11 -17.64 -1.44
C ALA A 171 2.17 -18.51 -0.58
N ALA A 172 1.61 -17.94 0.45
CA ALA A 172 0.56 -18.56 1.25
C ALA A 172 -0.19 -17.50 2.03
N GLY A 173 -1.30 -17.02 1.47
CA GLY A 173 -2.23 -16.12 2.12
C GLY A 173 -1.81 -14.65 2.18
N TYR A 174 -2.71 -13.85 2.69
CA TYR A 174 -2.64 -12.40 2.74
C TYR A 174 -1.36 -11.85 3.39
N GLU A 175 -1.00 -12.37 4.57
CA GLU A 175 0.14 -11.87 5.36
C GLU A 175 1.52 -12.11 4.71
N GLN A 176 1.57 -12.95 3.69
CA GLN A 176 2.79 -13.18 2.92
C GLN A 176 2.95 -12.22 1.77
N VAL A 177 1.84 -11.67 1.29
CA VAL A 177 1.77 -10.73 0.16
C VAL A 177 1.74 -9.30 0.65
N VAL A 178 0.91 -9.00 1.65
CA VAL A 178 0.70 -7.66 2.18
C VAL A 178 1.55 -7.47 3.44
N GLN A 179 2.46 -6.49 3.37
CA GLN A 179 3.26 -6.11 4.53
C GLN A 179 2.49 -5.17 5.47
N PHE A 180 1.84 -4.15 4.90
CA PHE A 180 1.02 -3.23 5.66
C PHE A 180 -0.31 -3.00 4.94
N PRO A 181 -1.44 -3.34 5.55
CA PRO A 181 -2.74 -3.14 4.95
C PRO A 181 -3.14 -1.66 4.88
N PHE A 182 -4.11 -1.36 4.03
CA PHE A 182 -4.78 -0.07 4.04
C PHE A 182 -5.29 0.29 5.44
N GLY A 183 -5.04 1.53 5.85
CA GLY A 183 -5.43 1.99 7.18
C GLY A 183 -4.46 1.63 8.30
N PHE A 184 -3.37 0.91 8.00
CA PHE A 184 -2.34 0.60 9.00
C PHE A 184 -1.65 1.87 9.49
N GLY A 185 -1.29 1.88 10.77
CA GLY A 185 -0.47 2.92 11.37
C GLY A 185 -0.34 2.70 12.87
N LEU A 186 0.83 3.04 13.41
CA LEU A 186 1.13 2.94 14.82
C LEU A 186 0.94 4.29 15.54
N SER A 187 0.76 4.22 16.83
CA SER A 187 0.61 5.36 17.74
C SER A 187 1.43 5.12 19.00
N TYR A 188 1.80 6.18 19.70
CA TYR A 188 2.43 6.08 21.02
C TYR A 188 1.42 5.82 22.14
N THR A 189 0.14 5.63 21.79
CA THR A 189 -0.94 5.21 22.69
C THR A 189 -1.80 4.15 22.04
N THR A 190 -2.72 3.60 22.78
CA THR A 190 -3.67 2.59 22.30
C THR A 190 -5.09 3.11 22.39
N PHE A 191 -5.95 2.62 21.49
CA PHE A 191 -7.35 3.00 21.44
C PHE A 191 -8.23 1.74 21.42
N GLU A 192 -9.39 1.86 22.03
CA GLU A 192 -10.48 0.92 21.89
C GLU A 192 -11.60 1.60 21.08
N GLN A 193 -12.11 0.92 20.07
CA GLN A 193 -13.25 1.37 19.29
C GLN A 193 -14.45 0.42 19.56
N LYS A 194 -15.61 0.98 19.85
CA LYS A 194 -16.83 0.22 20.09
C LYS A 194 -18.01 0.89 19.40
N ILE A 195 -18.72 0.13 18.57
CA ILE A 195 -20.01 0.57 18.03
C ILE A 195 -21.01 0.58 19.19
N ILE A 196 -21.62 1.72 19.43
CA ILE A 196 -22.61 1.92 20.50
C ILE A 196 -24.03 2.07 19.95
N ASP A 197 -24.16 2.42 18.70
CA ASP A 197 -25.42 2.50 18.00
C ASP A 197 -25.21 2.39 16.49
N SER A 198 -26.05 1.61 15.83
CA SER A 198 -26.05 1.46 14.38
C SER A 198 -27.47 1.26 13.89
N ASP A 199 -28.09 2.32 13.39
CA ASP A 199 -29.36 2.24 12.66
C ASP A 199 -29.04 2.33 11.18
N VAL A 200 -28.52 1.24 10.63
CA VAL A 200 -28.15 1.16 9.21
C VAL A 200 -29.30 0.47 8.47
N LYS A 201 -30.03 1.26 7.73
CA LYS A 201 -31.01 0.78 6.74
C LYS A 201 -30.38 0.99 5.36
N LEU A 202 -30.01 -0.07 4.70
CA LEU A 202 -29.41 0.00 3.36
C LEU A 202 -30.43 0.45 2.30
N ASP A 203 -31.05 1.61 2.53
CA ASP A 203 -31.92 2.29 1.56
C ASP A 203 -31.16 3.48 0.95
N ALA A 204 -31.09 3.52 -0.36
CA ALA A 204 -30.39 4.57 -1.12
C ALA A 204 -30.92 5.99 -0.85
N HIS A 205 -32.09 6.12 -0.26
CA HIS A 205 -32.76 7.39 0.02
C HIS A 205 -32.71 7.81 1.49
N GLU A 206 -32.18 6.98 2.37
CA GLU A 206 -32.06 7.27 3.80
C GLU A 206 -30.61 7.56 4.21
N GLN A 207 -30.44 8.49 5.13
CA GLN A 207 -29.14 8.72 5.78
C GLN A 207 -28.95 7.65 6.85
N ASN A 208 -27.81 6.95 6.78
CA ASN A 208 -27.44 5.98 7.77
C ASN A 208 -26.45 6.62 8.77
N ALA A 209 -26.60 6.30 10.04
CA ALA A 209 -25.71 6.76 11.08
C ALA A 209 -25.14 5.57 11.87
N VAL A 210 -23.84 5.61 12.09
CA VAL A 210 -23.14 4.68 12.99
C VAL A 210 -22.45 5.50 14.05
N THR A 211 -22.75 5.23 15.32
CA THR A 211 -22.12 5.91 16.44
C THR A 211 -21.03 5.03 17.03
N VAL A 212 -19.80 5.50 16.99
CA VAL A 212 -18.64 4.79 17.51
C VAL A 212 -18.08 5.54 18.72
N ARG A 213 -17.88 4.82 19.82
CA ARG A 213 -17.11 5.31 20.98
C ARG A 213 -15.65 4.97 20.75
N VAL A 214 -14.81 5.98 20.77
CA VAL A 214 -13.34 5.83 20.74
C VAL A 214 -12.82 6.19 22.14
N THR A 215 -12.12 5.27 22.76
CA THR A 215 -11.53 5.42 24.08
C THR A 215 -10.02 5.29 23.98
N ASN A 216 -9.29 6.31 24.42
CA ASN A 216 -7.84 6.19 24.58
C ASN A 216 -7.56 5.35 25.83
N THR A 217 -6.93 4.20 25.64
CA THR A 217 -6.62 3.22 26.70
C THR A 217 -5.18 3.31 27.18
N GLY A 218 -4.34 4.12 26.51
CA GLY A 218 -2.97 4.36 26.92
C GLY A 218 -2.80 5.65 27.71
N SER A 219 -1.56 6.09 27.88
CA SER A 219 -1.19 7.23 28.74
C SER A 219 -0.87 8.51 27.98
N VAL A 220 -0.77 8.45 26.66
CA VAL A 220 -0.39 9.58 25.81
C VAL A 220 -1.62 10.06 25.02
N GLY A 221 -1.81 11.38 24.96
CA GLY A 221 -2.86 11.96 24.09
C GLY A 221 -2.61 11.64 22.63
N GLY A 222 -3.67 11.35 21.87
CA GLY A 222 -3.56 11.01 20.45
C GLY A 222 -4.86 11.16 19.71
N LYS A 223 -4.79 10.92 18.40
CA LYS A 223 -5.93 10.90 17.49
C LYS A 223 -6.05 9.48 16.93
N GLU A 224 -7.28 9.05 16.75
CA GLU A 224 -7.59 7.77 16.11
C GLU A 224 -8.43 7.99 14.86
N VAL A 225 -8.29 7.10 13.89
CA VAL A 225 -9.06 7.11 12.65
C VAL A 225 -10.10 6.00 12.72
N VAL A 226 -11.36 6.38 12.59
CA VAL A 226 -12.48 5.44 12.45
C VAL A 226 -12.77 5.30 10.97
N GLN A 227 -12.74 4.07 10.48
CA GLN A 227 -13.06 3.74 9.09
C GLN A 227 -14.37 2.96 9.06
N LEU A 228 -15.32 3.41 8.26
CA LEU A 228 -16.56 2.70 8.01
C LEU A 228 -16.51 2.12 6.60
N TYR A 229 -16.63 0.83 6.50
CA TYR A 229 -16.66 0.13 5.24
C TYR A 229 -18.06 -0.37 4.93
N MET A 230 -18.38 -0.40 3.66
CA MET A 230 -19.63 -0.94 3.16
C MET A 230 -19.32 -2.04 2.14
N ASP A 231 -19.88 -3.19 2.37
CA ASP A 231 -19.86 -4.30 1.42
C ASP A 231 -21.12 -4.22 0.57
N ALA A 232 -20.95 -3.94 -0.73
CA ALA A 232 -22.06 -3.90 -1.66
C ALA A 232 -22.50 -5.34 -2.00
N PRO A 233 -23.80 -5.63 -2.11
CA PRO A 233 -24.26 -6.93 -2.58
C PRO A 233 -23.66 -7.24 -3.94
N TYR A 234 -22.83 -8.25 -4.01
CA TYR A 234 -22.21 -8.70 -5.24
C TYR A 234 -23.00 -9.88 -5.79
N GLN A 235 -23.46 -9.74 -7.02
CA GLN A 235 -23.95 -10.88 -7.79
C GLN A 235 -22.87 -11.24 -8.78
N SER A 236 -22.40 -12.47 -8.70
CA SER A 236 -21.40 -12.99 -9.64
C SER A 236 -22.02 -13.03 -11.04
N ASP A 237 -21.93 -11.94 -11.75
CA ASP A 237 -22.24 -11.89 -13.16
C ASP A 237 -20.93 -11.97 -13.93
N THR A 238 -20.56 -13.17 -14.26
CA THR A 238 -19.33 -13.52 -14.97
C THR A 238 -19.20 -12.84 -16.34
N GLU A 239 -20.24 -12.21 -16.83
CA GLU A 239 -20.25 -11.50 -18.10
C GLU A 239 -19.79 -10.03 -17.98
N HIS A 240 -19.81 -9.43 -16.80
CA HIS A 240 -19.52 -8.00 -16.64
C HIS A 240 -18.06 -7.64 -16.36
N PHE A 241 -17.25 -8.58 -15.91
CA PHE A 241 -15.88 -8.27 -15.49
C PHE A 241 -14.84 -9.06 -16.28
N GLY A 242 -14.74 -9.01 -17.54
CA GLY A 242 -13.67 -9.44 -18.45
C GLY A 242 -12.50 -10.31 -17.93
N ILE A 243 -12.48 -10.62 -16.65
CA ILE A 243 -11.55 -11.55 -16.00
C ILE A 243 -12.14 -12.93 -16.14
N GLN A 244 -11.86 -13.55 -17.29
CA GLN A 244 -12.33 -14.88 -17.63
C GLN A 244 -12.14 -15.86 -16.48
N GLY A 245 -13.25 -16.35 -15.92
CA GLY A 245 -13.30 -17.51 -15.05
C GLY A 245 -12.91 -17.31 -13.61
N ARG A 246 -12.83 -16.07 -13.13
CA ARG A 246 -12.59 -15.76 -11.72
C ARG A 246 -13.78 -14.97 -11.19
N GLY A 247 -14.74 -15.68 -10.62
CA GLY A 247 -15.77 -15.05 -9.81
C GLY A 247 -15.12 -14.51 -8.55
N LEU A 248 -14.70 -13.26 -8.56
CA LEU A 248 -14.31 -12.55 -7.35
C LEU A 248 -15.61 -12.15 -6.64
N GLU A 249 -16.07 -12.99 -5.71
CA GLU A 249 -17.43 -12.91 -5.16
C GLU A 249 -17.61 -11.88 -4.05
N LYS A 250 -16.56 -11.31 -3.46
CA LYS A 250 -16.73 -10.31 -2.38
C LYS A 250 -15.45 -9.53 -2.17
N SER A 251 -15.55 -8.20 -2.17
CA SER A 251 -14.59 -7.40 -1.43
C SER A 251 -14.84 -7.65 0.05
N LYS A 252 -14.01 -8.46 0.69
CA LYS A 252 -14.06 -8.62 2.13
C LYS A 252 -13.45 -7.38 2.74
N VAL A 253 -14.28 -6.60 3.38
CA VAL A 253 -13.84 -5.46 4.15
C VAL A 253 -14.03 -5.82 5.61
N THR A 254 -12.94 -5.90 6.33
CA THR A 254 -12.95 -6.10 7.78
C THR A 254 -12.93 -4.77 8.51
#